data_de39f85f28cd60bf0a31ab52fe00f18e
#
_entry.id   de39f85f28cd60bf0a31ab52fe00f18e
#
_cell.length_a   1.000
_cell.length_b   1.000
_cell.length_c   1.000
_cell.angle_alpha   90.00
_cell.angle_beta   90.00
_cell.angle_gamma   90.00
#
_symmetry.space_group_name_H-M   'P 1'
#
loop_
_entity.id
_entity.type
_entity.pdbx_description
1 polymer ?
#
loop_
_entity_poly.entity_id
_entity_poly.type
_entity_poly.pdbx_seq_one_letter_code
_entity_poly.pdbx_strand_id
1 'polypeptide(L)'
;MAEVIWSLIVVCGLLMLSQLSPGPDVFFVFRTALAQGFRRGVSVGAGISLGFFIQAVVACTAGAWVMSQSWSHYMLWAAAAWLLYLAWVIFPFRRKGGEVDLSQKESGLQSCSLLLWQGFLCNILNPKCMLFILTLSAGPLQSHAALAWYAPVLMLALTLAGLLGWCLWSALLQWGPLRRCYVRHTNGIDAVFSVLLAIFAVLLLLPERIF
;
A
#
# COMPACT_ATOMS: atom_id res chain seq x y z
N MET A 1 -25.14 19.39 -4.67
CA MET A 1 -24.44 18.58 -5.68
C MET A 1 -22.98 19.01 -5.89
N ALA A 2 -22.72 20.32 -6.12
CA ALA A 2 -21.33 20.81 -6.29
C ALA A 2 -20.44 20.55 -5.07
N GLU A 3 -20.94 20.75 -3.84
CA GLU A 3 -20.19 20.46 -2.60
C GLU A 3 -19.81 18.98 -2.46
N VAL A 4 -20.72 18.06 -2.84
CA VAL A 4 -20.45 16.61 -2.84
C VAL A 4 -19.32 16.26 -3.79
N ILE A 5 -19.39 16.79 -5.03
CA ILE A 5 -18.34 16.55 -6.03
C ILE A 5 -17.01 17.11 -5.56
N TRP A 6 -17.02 18.32 -5.00
CA TRP A 6 -15.81 18.94 -4.45
C TRP A 6 -15.22 18.12 -3.30
N SER A 7 -16.04 17.64 -2.38
CA SER A 7 -15.62 16.75 -1.29
C SER A 7 -14.95 15.50 -1.84
N LEU A 8 -15.53 14.83 -2.82
CA LEU A 8 -14.94 13.62 -3.45
C LEU A 8 -13.61 13.92 -4.14
N ILE A 9 -13.50 15.05 -4.85
CA ILE A 9 -12.24 15.45 -5.52
C ILE A 9 -11.14 15.67 -4.49
N VAL A 10 -11.42 16.40 -3.42
CA VAL A 10 -10.44 16.69 -2.36
C VAL A 10 -9.98 15.41 -1.68
N VAL A 11 -10.90 14.53 -1.32
CA VAL A 11 -10.60 13.29 -0.61
C VAL A 11 -9.79 12.33 -1.50
N CYS A 12 -10.18 12.18 -2.78
CA CYS A 12 -9.41 11.38 -3.75
C CYS A 12 -8.01 11.98 -4.00
N GLY A 13 -7.90 13.30 -4.09
CA GLY A 13 -6.61 13.99 -4.24
C GLY A 13 -5.69 13.75 -3.04
N LEU A 14 -6.22 13.88 -1.82
CA LEU A 14 -5.47 13.58 -0.59
C LEU A 14 -5.02 12.11 -0.53
N LEU A 15 -5.86 11.18 -0.96
CA LEU A 15 -5.48 9.77 -1.08
C LEU A 15 -4.32 9.58 -2.05
N MET A 16 -4.39 10.16 -3.25
CA MET A 16 -3.30 10.06 -4.24
C MET A 16 -2.00 10.69 -3.73
N LEU A 17 -2.08 11.81 -3.03
CA LEU A 17 -0.92 12.42 -2.36
C LEU A 17 -0.34 11.53 -1.26
N SER A 18 -1.19 10.82 -0.52
CA SER A 18 -0.73 9.91 0.54
C SER A 18 0.10 8.74 0.02
N GLN A 19 -0.03 8.38 -1.26
CA GLN A 19 0.80 7.37 -1.93
C GLN A 19 2.26 7.83 -2.13
N LEU A 20 2.58 9.12 -1.89
CA LEU A 20 3.95 9.63 -1.80
C LEU A 20 4.55 9.42 -0.41
N SER A 21 3.72 9.21 0.61
CA SER A 21 4.18 9.02 1.98
C SER A 21 4.80 7.63 2.15
N PRO A 22 6.07 7.53 2.58
CA PRO A 22 6.76 6.26 2.71
C PRO A 22 5.98 5.28 3.58
N GLY A 23 5.92 4.03 3.14
CA GLY A 23 5.19 2.96 3.82
C GLY A 23 5.27 1.64 3.06
N PRO A 24 4.79 0.55 3.69
CA PRO A 24 4.92 -0.80 3.11
C PRO A 24 4.34 -0.90 1.70
N ASP A 25 3.16 -0.35 1.47
CA ASP A 25 2.45 -0.40 0.19
C ASP A 25 3.27 0.27 -0.92
N VAL A 26 3.79 1.48 -0.63
CA VAL A 26 4.61 2.27 -1.57
C VAL A 26 5.89 1.51 -1.92
N PHE A 27 6.60 1.02 -0.92
CA PHE A 27 7.84 0.27 -1.13
C PHE A 27 7.60 -1.00 -1.94
N PHE A 28 6.51 -1.70 -1.68
CA PHE A 28 6.19 -2.93 -2.37
C PHE A 28 5.83 -2.70 -3.84
N VAL A 29 5.00 -1.70 -4.15
CA VAL A 29 4.67 -1.33 -5.54
C VAL A 29 5.93 -0.84 -6.27
N PHE A 30 6.70 0.08 -5.66
CA PHE A 30 7.86 0.69 -6.31
C PHE A 30 8.91 -0.36 -6.64
N ARG A 31 9.28 -1.18 -5.66
CA ARG A 31 10.23 -2.26 -5.88
C ARG A 31 9.76 -3.22 -6.97
N THR A 32 8.50 -3.65 -6.92
CA THR A 32 7.96 -4.60 -7.90
C THR A 32 7.89 -4.00 -9.29
N ALA A 33 7.43 -2.76 -9.43
CA ALA A 33 7.37 -2.07 -10.72
C ALA A 33 8.76 -1.85 -11.33
N LEU A 34 9.76 -1.48 -10.53
CA LEU A 34 11.13 -1.29 -10.98
C LEU A 34 11.81 -2.61 -11.36
N ALA A 35 11.68 -3.64 -10.52
CA ALA A 35 12.33 -4.92 -10.70
C ALA A 35 11.64 -5.79 -11.77
N GLN A 36 10.31 -5.87 -11.74
CA GLN A 36 9.52 -6.82 -12.52
C GLN A 36 8.62 -6.17 -13.59
N GLY A 37 8.62 -4.85 -13.68
CA GLY A 37 7.95 -4.09 -14.72
C GLY A 37 6.52 -3.66 -14.39
N PHE A 38 5.91 -2.89 -15.30
CA PHE A 38 4.62 -2.24 -15.15
C PHE A 38 3.49 -3.17 -14.71
N ARG A 39 3.25 -4.26 -15.47
CA ARG A 39 2.11 -5.18 -15.21
C ARG A 39 2.14 -5.76 -13.80
N ARG A 40 3.33 -6.07 -13.29
CA ARG A 40 3.50 -6.63 -11.94
C ARG A 40 3.36 -5.58 -10.86
N GLY A 41 3.86 -4.37 -11.10
CA GLY A 41 3.58 -3.22 -10.22
C GLY A 41 2.08 -2.95 -10.10
N VAL A 42 1.37 -2.93 -11.23
CA VAL A 42 -0.11 -2.78 -11.24
C VAL A 42 -0.80 -3.94 -10.51
N SER A 43 -0.31 -5.18 -10.63
CA SER A 43 -0.90 -6.32 -9.91
C SER A 43 -0.81 -6.15 -8.39
N VAL A 44 0.33 -5.67 -7.87
CA VAL A 44 0.47 -5.32 -6.46
C VAL A 44 -0.50 -4.19 -6.09
N GLY A 45 -0.53 -3.11 -6.89
CA GLY A 45 -1.42 -1.97 -6.68
C GLY A 45 -2.90 -2.34 -6.70
N ALA A 46 -3.31 -3.27 -7.57
CA ALA A 46 -4.67 -3.80 -7.60
C ALA A 46 -5.02 -4.57 -6.31
N GLY A 47 -4.08 -5.39 -5.82
CA GLY A 47 -4.24 -6.07 -4.53
C GLY A 47 -4.37 -5.09 -3.37
N ILE A 48 -3.50 -4.07 -3.32
CA ILE A 48 -3.56 -2.98 -2.34
C ILE A 48 -4.92 -2.28 -2.40
N SER A 49 -5.40 -1.95 -3.60
CA SER A 49 -6.69 -1.26 -3.77
C SER A 49 -7.87 -2.12 -3.33
N LEU A 50 -7.80 -3.44 -3.52
CA LEU A 50 -8.81 -4.38 -3.02
C LEU A 50 -8.81 -4.43 -1.48
N GLY A 51 -7.64 -4.50 -0.86
CA GLY A 51 -7.50 -4.42 0.60
C GLY A 51 -8.03 -3.09 1.15
N PHE A 52 -7.69 -2.00 0.47
CA PHE A 52 -8.16 -0.65 0.79
C PHE A 52 -9.69 -0.54 0.70
N PHE A 53 -10.32 -1.16 -0.31
CA PHE A 53 -11.79 -1.20 -0.41
C PHE A 53 -12.41 -1.87 0.82
N ILE A 54 -11.89 -3.01 1.25
CA ILE A 54 -12.39 -3.70 2.45
C ILE A 54 -12.19 -2.84 3.71
N GLN A 55 -11.01 -2.22 3.86
CA GLN A 55 -10.78 -1.29 4.96
C GLN A 55 -11.72 -0.09 4.91
N ALA A 56 -12.04 0.43 3.72
CA ALA A 56 -13.01 1.51 3.54
C ALA A 56 -14.42 1.10 3.99
N VAL A 57 -14.85 -0.10 3.61
CA VAL A 57 -16.13 -0.66 4.07
C VAL A 57 -16.15 -0.76 5.59
N VAL A 58 -15.13 -1.35 6.19
CA VAL A 58 -15.01 -1.48 7.65
C VAL A 58 -14.99 -0.11 8.33
N ALA A 59 -14.20 0.84 7.82
CA ALA A 59 -14.10 2.18 8.38
C ALA A 59 -15.45 2.91 8.36
N CYS A 60 -16.18 2.83 7.25
CA CYS A 60 -17.45 3.52 7.06
C CYS A 60 -18.64 2.86 7.82
N THR A 61 -18.56 1.56 8.12
CA THR A 61 -19.66 0.82 8.76
C THR A 61 -19.42 0.49 10.21
N ALA A 62 -18.21 0.13 10.59
CA ALA A 62 -17.89 -0.41 11.90
C ALA A 62 -16.56 0.07 12.49
N GLY A 63 -15.92 1.11 11.90
CA GLY A 63 -14.56 1.50 12.27
C GLY A 63 -14.38 1.82 13.75
N ALA A 64 -15.27 2.62 14.33
CA ALA A 64 -15.22 2.97 15.75
C ALA A 64 -15.37 1.73 16.65
N TRP A 65 -16.27 0.80 16.28
CA TRP A 65 -16.47 -0.44 17.02
C TRP A 65 -15.21 -1.34 16.95
N VAL A 66 -14.64 -1.53 15.76
CA VAL A 66 -13.40 -2.33 15.57
C VAL A 66 -12.26 -1.80 16.44
N MET A 67 -12.06 -0.48 16.44
CA MET A 67 -10.99 0.14 17.22
C MET A 67 -11.21 0.05 18.74
N SER A 68 -12.45 -0.08 19.20
CA SER A 68 -12.76 -0.25 20.62
C SER A 68 -12.55 -1.66 21.16
N GLN A 69 -12.33 -2.66 20.29
CA GLN A 69 -12.19 -4.05 20.71
C GLN A 69 -10.81 -4.35 21.31
N SER A 70 -10.79 -5.14 22.38
CA SER A 70 -9.55 -5.55 23.03
C SER A 70 -8.63 -6.42 22.15
N TRP A 71 -9.18 -7.07 21.12
CA TRP A 71 -8.40 -7.87 20.15
C TRP A 71 -7.75 -7.03 19.04
N SER A 72 -8.07 -5.74 18.92
CA SER A 72 -7.50 -4.86 17.87
C SER A 72 -5.97 -4.80 17.91
N HIS A 73 -5.35 -4.95 19.08
CA HIS A 73 -3.91 -5.00 19.22
C HIS A 73 -3.26 -6.21 18.50
N TYR A 74 -3.96 -7.35 18.36
CA TYR A 74 -3.43 -8.49 17.60
C TYR A 74 -3.26 -8.18 16.12
N MET A 75 -4.03 -7.23 15.58
CA MET A 75 -3.84 -6.75 14.21
C MET A 75 -2.46 -6.11 14.03
N LEU A 76 -1.96 -5.40 15.04
CA LEU A 76 -0.61 -4.79 15.01
C LEU A 76 0.48 -5.86 14.98
N TRP A 77 0.32 -6.93 15.74
CA TRP A 77 1.26 -8.07 15.73
C TRP A 77 1.26 -8.79 14.38
N ALA A 78 0.07 -9.01 13.80
CA ALA A 78 -0.05 -9.62 12.47
C ALA A 78 0.59 -8.71 11.39
N ALA A 79 0.36 -7.40 11.48
CA ALA A 79 0.97 -6.43 10.58
C ALA A 79 2.51 -6.41 10.71
N ALA A 80 3.04 -6.38 11.92
CA ALA A 80 4.48 -6.41 12.16
C ALA A 80 5.12 -7.70 11.63
N ALA A 81 4.50 -8.85 11.88
CA ALA A 81 4.97 -10.14 11.36
C ALA A 81 4.98 -10.15 9.81
N TRP A 82 3.93 -9.61 9.17
CA TRP A 82 3.87 -9.49 7.72
C TRP A 82 4.97 -8.56 7.17
N LEU A 83 5.22 -7.42 7.80
CA LEU A 83 6.27 -6.49 7.37
C LEU A 83 7.67 -7.11 7.53
N LEU A 84 7.91 -7.85 8.61
CA LEU A 84 9.16 -8.59 8.81
C LEU A 84 9.33 -9.68 7.74
N TYR A 85 8.26 -10.40 7.40
CA TYR A 85 8.27 -11.36 6.30
C TYR A 85 8.63 -10.70 4.97
N LEU A 86 8.00 -9.57 4.62
CA LEU A 86 8.32 -8.82 3.41
C LEU A 86 9.77 -8.32 3.42
N ALA A 87 10.25 -7.77 4.54
CA ALA A 87 11.62 -7.33 4.72
C ALA A 87 12.60 -8.49 4.46
N TRP A 88 12.33 -9.66 5.03
CA TRP A 88 13.12 -10.87 4.83
C TRP A 88 13.15 -11.34 3.37
N VAL A 89 12.00 -11.35 2.69
CA VAL A 89 11.88 -11.78 1.27
C VAL A 89 12.63 -10.84 0.34
N ILE A 90 12.63 -9.54 0.66
CA ILE A 90 13.27 -8.50 -0.16
C ILE A 90 14.79 -8.44 0.09
N PHE A 91 15.26 -8.80 1.27
CA PHE A 91 16.65 -8.61 1.67
C PHE A 91 17.63 -9.34 0.72
N PRO A 92 18.66 -8.65 0.21
CA PRO A 92 19.52 -9.15 -0.85
C PRO A 92 20.42 -10.31 -0.45
N PHE A 93 20.53 -10.66 0.84
CA PHE A 93 21.40 -11.73 1.34
C PHE A 93 21.12 -13.11 0.70
N ARG A 94 19.91 -13.33 0.18
CA ARG A 94 19.54 -14.57 -0.51
C ARG A 94 19.99 -14.63 -1.98
N ARG A 95 20.43 -13.50 -2.54
CA ARG A 95 20.98 -13.47 -3.89
C ARG A 95 22.48 -13.71 -3.78
N LYS A 96 22.90 -14.97 -3.98
CA LYS A 96 24.33 -15.29 -4.20
C LYS A 96 24.82 -14.40 -5.32
N GLY A 97 25.89 -13.62 -5.05
CA GLY A 97 26.43 -12.57 -5.88
C GLY A 97 26.49 -12.95 -7.36
N GLY A 98 25.88 -12.11 -8.16
CA GLY A 98 25.88 -12.14 -9.59
C GLY A 98 25.13 -10.90 -10.08
N GLU A 99 25.68 -10.22 -11.05
CA GLU A 99 24.98 -9.21 -11.82
C GLU A 99 23.62 -9.79 -12.26
N VAL A 100 22.57 -9.00 -12.14
CA VAL A 100 21.24 -9.39 -12.62
C VAL A 100 21.35 -9.58 -14.11
N ASP A 101 21.61 -10.82 -14.52
CA ASP A 101 21.58 -11.20 -15.93
C ASP A 101 20.15 -10.98 -16.45
N LEU A 102 20.01 -9.92 -17.24
CA LEU A 102 18.75 -9.53 -17.84
C LEU A 102 18.20 -10.59 -18.81
N SER A 103 19.02 -11.59 -19.22
CA SER A 103 18.61 -12.68 -20.10
C SER A 103 17.91 -13.84 -19.34
N GLN A 104 18.13 -13.98 -18.03
CA GLN A 104 17.46 -14.98 -17.17
C GLN A 104 16.14 -14.48 -16.56
N LYS A 105 15.59 -13.40 -17.11
CA LYS A 105 14.50 -12.61 -16.52
C LYS A 105 13.15 -13.34 -16.45
N GLU A 106 12.91 -14.37 -17.22
CA GLU A 106 11.59 -15.02 -17.25
C GLU A 106 11.38 -16.08 -16.16
N SER A 107 12.44 -16.76 -15.73
CA SER A 107 12.37 -17.83 -14.74
C SER A 107 12.25 -17.37 -13.27
N GLY A 108 12.48 -16.09 -12.99
CA GLY A 108 12.41 -15.50 -11.65
C GLY A 108 11.22 -14.57 -11.42
N LEU A 109 10.33 -14.40 -12.41
CA LEU A 109 9.23 -13.46 -12.32
C LEU A 109 8.05 -14.07 -11.54
N GLN A 110 7.57 -13.35 -10.52
CA GLN A 110 6.39 -13.76 -9.76
C GLN A 110 5.12 -13.68 -10.62
N SER A 111 4.16 -14.58 -10.38
CA SER A 111 2.86 -14.50 -11.05
C SER A 111 2.09 -13.25 -10.61
N CYS A 112 1.31 -12.69 -11.54
CA CYS A 112 0.47 -11.51 -11.21
C CYS A 112 -0.56 -11.81 -10.11
N SER A 113 -1.09 -13.03 -10.06
CA SER A 113 -2.03 -13.46 -9.03
C SER A 113 -1.39 -13.51 -7.64
N LEU A 114 -0.16 -14.03 -7.53
CA LEU A 114 0.58 -14.03 -6.28
C LEU A 114 0.86 -12.60 -5.79
N LEU A 115 1.30 -11.73 -6.70
CA LEU A 115 1.58 -10.33 -6.39
C LEU A 115 0.33 -9.55 -5.97
N LEU A 116 -0.82 -9.82 -6.62
CA LEU A 116 -2.11 -9.25 -6.22
C LEU A 116 -2.45 -9.68 -4.79
N TRP A 117 -2.32 -10.96 -4.48
CA TRP A 117 -2.60 -11.47 -3.14
C TRP A 117 -1.65 -10.91 -2.07
N GLN A 118 -0.37 -10.80 -2.40
CA GLN A 118 0.62 -10.18 -1.51
C GLN A 118 0.34 -8.69 -1.29
N GLY A 119 -0.06 -7.96 -2.34
CA GLY A 119 -0.50 -6.56 -2.22
C GLY A 119 -1.74 -6.41 -1.35
N PHE A 120 -2.72 -7.29 -1.52
CA PHE A 120 -3.92 -7.34 -0.68
C PHE A 120 -3.56 -7.54 0.80
N LEU A 121 -2.74 -8.54 1.12
CA LEU A 121 -2.29 -8.80 2.49
C LEU A 121 -1.47 -7.64 3.06
N CYS A 122 -0.60 -7.03 2.23
CA CYS A 122 0.18 -5.88 2.64
C CYS A 122 -0.72 -4.73 3.10
N ASN A 123 -1.78 -4.43 2.35
CA ASN A 123 -2.68 -3.33 2.68
C ASN A 123 -3.62 -3.68 3.81
N ILE A 124 -4.29 -4.85 3.79
CA ILE A 124 -5.30 -5.21 4.81
C ILE A 124 -4.69 -5.29 6.21
N LEU A 125 -3.41 -5.64 6.31
CA LEU A 125 -2.66 -5.67 7.57
C LEU A 125 -1.95 -4.35 7.87
N ASN A 126 -2.10 -3.32 7.02
CA ASN A 126 -1.42 -2.04 7.21
C ASN A 126 -2.25 -1.09 8.10
N PRO A 127 -1.90 -0.92 9.39
CA PRO A 127 -2.66 -0.06 10.29
C PRO A 127 -2.59 1.40 9.88
N LYS A 128 -1.51 1.85 9.21
CA LYS A 128 -1.40 3.19 8.66
C LYS A 128 -2.53 3.45 7.66
N CYS A 129 -2.84 2.50 6.79
CA CYS A 129 -3.92 2.64 5.82
C CYS A 129 -5.29 2.68 6.50
N MET A 130 -5.52 1.84 7.51
CA MET A 130 -6.76 1.85 8.28
C MET A 130 -6.97 3.18 8.99
N LEU A 131 -5.97 3.69 9.70
CA LEU A 131 -6.05 4.99 10.38
C LEU A 131 -6.24 6.14 9.39
N PHE A 132 -5.53 6.09 8.26
CA PHE A 132 -5.66 7.10 7.22
C PHE A 132 -7.08 7.14 6.64
N ILE A 133 -7.68 5.98 6.32
CA ILE A 133 -9.03 5.96 5.75
C ILE A 133 -10.09 6.38 6.77
N LEU A 134 -9.94 5.98 8.04
CA LEU A 134 -10.82 6.44 9.12
C LEU A 134 -10.81 7.97 9.22
N THR A 135 -9.63 8.58 9.25
CA THR A 135 -9.48 10.04 9.35
C THR A 135 -10.00 10.74 8.09
N LEU A 136 -9.66 10.20 6.90
CA LEU A 136 -10.01 10.80 5.62
C LEU A 136 -11.52 10.77 5.35
N SER A 137 -12.22 9.71 5.78
CA SER A 137 -13.65 9.52 5.53
C SER A 137 -14.55 10.14 6.59
N ALA A 138 -14.08 10.37 7.82
CA ALA A 138 -14.91 10.81 8.94
C ALA A 138 -15.64 12.13 8.69
N GLY A 139 -14.92 13.18 8.28
CA GLY A 139 -15.50 14.49 7.98
C GLY A 139 -16.53 14.45 6.84
N PRO A 140 -16.16 13.94 5.66
CA PRO A 140 -17.07 13.80 4.52
C PRO A 140 -18.33 13.00 4.83
N LEU A 141 -18.19 11.87 5.55
CA LEU A 141 -19.35 11.05 5.94
C LEU A 141 -20.29 11.79 6.89
N GLN A 142 -19.72 12.55 7.85
CA GLN A 142 -20.52 13.35 8.77
C GLN A 142 -21.24 14.49 8.04
N SER A 143 -20.54 15.21 7.16
CA SER A 143 -21.12 16.34 6.40
C SER A 143 -22.23 15.92 5.44
N HIS A 144 -22.21 14.68 4.95
CA HIS A 144 -23.16 14.14 3.97
C HIS A 144 -24.00 12.98 4.53
N ALA A 145 -24.13 12.89 5.86
CA ALA A 145 -24.83 11.76 6.53
C ALA A 145 -26.30 11.59 6.09
N ALA A 146 -26.96 12.68 5.64
CA ALA A 146 -28.33 12.62 5.11
C ALA A 146 -28.41 11.92 3.73
N LEU A 147 -27.30 11.71 3.03
CA LEU A 147 -27.25 11.13 1.69
C LEU A 147 -26.82 9.65 1.78
N ALA A 148 -27.78 8.73 1.85
CA ALA A 148 -27.52 7.29 2.00
C ALA A 148 -26.59 6.72 0.90
N TRP A 149 -26.61 7.30 -0.30
CA TRP A 149 -25.76 6.89 -1.42
C TRP A 149 -24.31 7.41 -1.33
N TYR A 150 -24.02 8.38 -0.44
CA TYR A 150 -22.71 9.03 -0.39
C TYR A 150 -21.59 8.07 0.07
N ALA A 151 -21.84 7.30 1.12
CA ALA A 151 -20.84 6.37 1.64
C ALA A 151 -20.38 5.33 0.60
N PRO A 152 -21.28 4.60 -0.09
CA PRO A 152 -20.86 3.65 -1.14
C PRO A 152 -20.14 4.34 -2.31
N VAL A 153 -20.57 5.55 -2.70
CA VAL A 153 -19.89 6.31 -3.76
C VAL A 153 -18.49 6.75 -3.30
N LEU A 154 -18.33 7.20 -2.06
CA LEU A 154 -17.04 7.56 -1.49
C LEU A 154 -16.08 6.34 -1.47
N MET A 155 -16.54 5.18 -1.01
CA MET A 155 -15.74 3.96 -0.98
C MET A 155 -15.25 3.57 -2.39
N LEU A 156 -16.15 3.60 -3.37
CA LEU A 156 -15.81 3.30 -4.76
C LEU A 156 -14.83 4.32 -5.34
N ALA A 157 -15.10 5.62 -5.15
CA ALA A 157 -14.23 6.70 -5.63
C ALA A 157 -12.81 6.60 -5.06
N LEU A 158 -12.68 6.37 -3.74
CA LEU A 158 -11.39 6.17 -3.09
C LEU A 158 -10.64 4.94 -3.64
N THR A 159 -11.35 3.84 -3.84
CA THR A 159 -10.75 2.61 -4.37
C THR A 159 -10.23 2.82 -5.80
N LEU A 160 -11.04 3.44 -6.66
CA LEU A 160 -10.66 3.72 -8.04
C LEU A 160 -9.53 4.75 -8.13
N ALA A 161 -9.57 5.81 -7.30
CA ALA A 161 -8.49 6.78 -7.21
C ALA A 161 -7.18 6.12 -6.72
N GLY A 162 -7.25 5.25 -5.73
CA GLY A 162 -6.10 4.47 -5.26
C GLY A 162 -5.51 3.60 -6.34
N LEU A 163 -6.34 2.85 -7.07
CA LEU A 163 -5.90 2.01 -8.19
C LEU A 163 -5.28 2.84 -9.31
N LEU A 164 -5.92 3.95 -9.68
CA LEU A 164 -5.39 4.88 -10.69
C LEU A 164 -4.02 5.39 -10.28
N GLY A 165 -3.85 5.81 -9.04
CA GLY A 165 -2.57 6.27 -8.51
C GLY A 165 -1.49 5.19 -8.60
N TRP A 166 -1.77 3.94 -8.26
CA TRP A 166 -0.81 2.84 -8.40
C TRP A 166 -0.47 2.53 -9.86
N CYS A 167 -1.43 2.64 -10.77
CA CYS A 167 -1.18 2.53 -12.21
C CYS A 167 -0.24 3.64 -12.70
N LEU A 168 -0.50 4.89 -12.30
CA LEU A 168 0.33 6.04 -12.65
C LEU A 168 1.75 5.91 -12.11
N TRP A 169 1.90 5.53 -10.83
CA TRP A 169 3.21 5.25 -10.24
C TRP A 169 3.94 4.13 -10.95
N SER A 170 3.26 3.02 -11.21
CA SER A 170 3.86 1.89 -11.92
C SER A 170 4.31 2.26 -13.34
N ALA A 171 3.57 3.14 -14.02
CA ALA A 171 3.96 3.66 -15.33
C ALA A 171 5.17 4.61 -15.24
N LEU A 172 5.16 5.56 -14.31
CA LEU A 172 6.24 6.52 -14.10
C LEU A 172 7.56 5.80 -13.79
N LEU A 173 7.51 4.74 -12.99
CA LEU A 173 8.67 3.94 -12.63
C LEU A 173 9.27 3.13 -13.80
N GLN A 174 8.60 3.07 -14.97
CA GLN A 174 9.20 2.51 -16.19
C GLN A 174 10.11 3.50 -16.92
N TRP A 175 10.19 4.76 -16.48
CA TRP A 175 11.08 5.75 -17.09
C TRP A 175 12.53 5.25 -17.10
N GLY A 176 13.13 5.21 -18.30
CA GLY A 176 14.40 4.52 -18.55
C GLY A 176 15.56 4.91 -17.62
N PRO A 177 15.79 6.22 -17.34
CA PRO A 177 16.84 6.62 -16.40
C PRO A 177 16.64 6.09 -14.98
N LEU A 178 15.42 6.17 -14.46
CA LEU A 178 15.07 5.70 -13.11
C LEU A 178 15.23 4.19 -12.99
N ARG A 179 14.73 3.45 -13.99
CA ARG A 179 14.85 2.00 -14.03
C ARG A 179 16.32 1.54 -14.15
N ARG A 180 17.13 2.20 -14.97
CA ARG A 180 18.57 1.90 -15.07
C ARG A 180 19.31 2.17 -13.75
N CYS A 181 18.99 3.27 -13.07
CA CYS A 181 19.52 3.55 -11.74
C CYS A 181 19.19 2.45 -10.75
N TYR A 182 17.93 1.99 -10.73
CA TYR A 182 17.51 0.89 -9.88
C TYR A 182 18.27 -0.41 -10.20
N VAL A 183 18.35 -0.81 -11.47
CA VAL A 183 19.04 -2.05 -11.87
C VAL A 183 20.51 -2.02 -11.46
N ARG A 184 21.17 -0.85 -11.60
CA ARG A 184 22.57 -0.67 -11.21
C ARG A 184 22.80 -0.77 -9.71
N HIS A 185 21.81 -0.36 -8.88
CA HIS A 185 21.94 -0.29 -7.43
C HIS A 185 20.94 -1.20 -6.70
N THR A 186 20.44 -2.24 -7.37
CA THR A 186 19.36 -3.11 -6.87
C THR A 186 19.60 -3.61 -5.44
N ASN A 187 20.80 -4.15 -5.15
CA ASN A 187 21.11 -4.70 -3.83
C ASN A 187 21.06 -3.63 -2.72
N GLY A 188 21.57 -2.43 -3.01
CA GLY A 188 21.53 -1.32 -2.05
C GLY A 188 20.10 -0.82 -1.81
N ILE A 189 19.31 -0.67 -2.88
CA ILE A 189 17.93 -0.20 -2.81
C ILE A 189 17.05 -1.24 -2.11
N ASP A 190 17.19 -2.52 -2.46
CA ASP A 190 16.44 -3.61 -1.81
C ASP A 190 16.84 -3.73 -0.32
N ALA A 191 18.11 -3.53 0.03
CA ALA A 191 18.54 -3.49 1.43
C ALA A 191 17.90 -2.32 2.20
N VAL A 192 17.89 -1.11 1.61
CA VAL A 192 17.23 0.05 2.21
C VAL A 192 15.73 -0.21 2.42
N PHE A 193 15.03 -0.75 1.42
CA PHE A 193 13.61 -1.09 1.54
C PHE A 193 13.36 -2.13 2.62
N SER A 194 14.19 -3.17 2.71
CA SER A 194 14.08 -4.19 3.77
C SER A 194 14.27 -3.61 5.15
N VAL A 195 15.29 -2.77 5.33
CA VAL A 195 15.55 -2.09 6.62
C VAL A 195 14.39 -1.18 7.00
N LEU A 196 13.87 -0.40 6.05
CA LEU A 196 12.72 0.47 6.32
C LEU A 196 11.47 -0.33 6.71
N LEU A 197 11.18 -1.45 6.04
CA LEU A 197 10.07 -2.33 6.41
C LEU A 197 10.27 -2.92 7.81
N ALA A 198 11.48 -3.34 8.15
CA ALA A 198 11.80 -3.85 9.48
C ALA A 198 11.65 -2.76 10.56
N ILE A 199 12.09 -1.53 10.29
CA ILE A 199 11.88 -0.38 11.19
C ILE A 199 10.39 -0.14 11.40
N PHE A 200 9.57 -0.11 10.34
CA PHE A 200 8.12 0.03 10.47
C PHE A 200 7.50 -1.08 11.30
N ALA A 201 7.94 -2.33 11.12
CA ALA A 201 7.46 -3.45 11.92
C ALA A 201 7.76 -3.26 13.42
N VAL A 202 8.96 -2.80 13.75
CA VAL A 202 9.35 -2.51 15.13
C VAL A 202 8.54 -1.34 15.70
N LEU A 203 8.39 -0.25 14.93
CA LEU A 203 7.62 0.92 15.36
C LEU A 203 6.16 0.57 15.66
N LEU A 204 5.54 -0.36 14.92
CA LEU A 204 4.18 -0.84 15.20
C LEU A 204 4.05 -1.57 16.54
N LEU A 205 5.13 -2.14 17.06
CA LEU A 205 5.13 -2.89 18.31
C LEU A 205 5.53 -2.05 19.51
N LEU A 206 5.98 -0.81 19.30
CA LEU A 206 6.30 0.10 20.40
C LEU A 206 5.01 0.61 21.05
N PRO A 207 4.97 0.70 22.38
CA PRO A 207 3.80 1.26 23.08
C PRO A 207 3.56 2.70 22.67
N GLU A 208 2.28 3.10 22.57
CA GLU A 208 1.80 4.43 22.10
C GLU A 208 2.34 5.65 22.89
N ARG A 209 3.20 5.44 23.88
CA ARG A 209 3.80 6.52 24.70
C ARG A 209 4.89 7.32 23.99
N ILE A 210 5.20 7.01 22.71
CA ILE A 210 6.30 7.67 21.96
C ILE A 210 5.76 8.60 20.87
N PHE A 211 4.42 8.67 20.66
CA PHE A 211 3.77 9.59 19.69
C PHE A 211 2.75 10.46 20.36
#